data_6a0d27b18623b869cd806ab9c8faf242
#
_entry.id   6a0d27b18623b869cd806ab9c8faf242
#
_cell.length_a   1.000
_cell.length_b   1.000
_cell.length_c   1.000
_cell.angle_alpha   90.00
_cell.angle_beta   90.00
_cell.angle_gamma   90.00
#
_symmetry.space_group_name_H-M   'P 1'
#
loop_
_entity.id
_entity.type
_entity.pdbx_description
1 polymer ?
#
loop_
_entity_poly.entity_id
_entity_poly.type
_entity_poly.pdbx_seq_one_letter_code
_entity_poly.pdbx_strand_id
1 'polypeptide(L)' 'KTLAGGKYAVFFYQGSYAQLSAVCDTAMRWVVESEYELRDEPMFEKYLNDARRTPEEKLKTEIYIPIN' A
#
# COMPACT_ATOMS: atom_id res chain seq x y z
N LYS A 1 -17.90 5.05 4.33
CA LYS A 1 -17.46 4.40 5.56
C LYS A 1 -16.23 5.10 6.11
N THR A 2 -16.29 5.53 7.32
CA THR A 2 -15.14 6.07 7.99
C THR A 2 -14.12 4.94 8.18
N LEU A 3 -12.87 5.25 7.90
CA LEU A 3 -11.81 4.35 8.30
C LEU A 3 -11.90 4.23 9.81
N ALA A 4 -12.17 3.05 10.29
CA ALA A 4 -12.16 2.83 11.72
C ALA A 4 -10.80 3.25 12.23
N GLY A 5 -10.77 4.02 13.29
CA GLY A 5 -9.53 4.39 13.91
C GLY A 5 -8.74 3.13 14.18
N GLY A 6 -7.56 3.05 13.66
CA GLY A 6 -6.73 1.88 13.80
C GLY A 6 -5.38 2.15 13.21
N LYS A 7 -4.49 1.20 13.40
CA LYS A 7 -3.13 1.35 12.91
C LYS A 7 -3.01 0.80 11.50
N TYR A 8 -2.18 1.45 10.70
CA TYR A 8 -1.87 1.01 9.36
C TYR A 8 -0.36 0.97 9.19
N ALA A 9 0.13 -0.06 8.53
CA ALA A 9 1.48 -0.04 8.01
C ALA A 9 1.40 0.63 6.64
N VAL A 10 2.11 1.73 6.46
CA VAL A 10 2.05 2.52 5.24
C VAL A 10 3.38 2.37 4.50
N PHE A 11 3.29 1.97 3.23
CA PHE A 11 4.46 1.80 2.38
C PHE A 11 4.35 2.74 1.19
N PHE A 12 5.43 3.40 0.87
CA PHE A 12 5.50 4.29 -0.27
C PHE A 12 6.16 3.57 -1.44
N TYR A 13 5.53 3.61 -2.60
CA TYR A 13 6.09 3.04 -3.82
C TYR A 13 6.08 4.08 -4.92
N GLN A 14 7.19 4.21 -5.63
CA GLN A 14 7.26 5.06 -6.80
C GLN A 14 7.66 4.22 -7.99
N GLY A 15 6.83 4.23 -9.03
CA GLY A 15 7.09 3.49 -10.25
C GLY A 15 5.82 3.00 -10.92
N SER A 16 5.99 2.12 -11.89
CA SER A 16 4.90 1.61 -12.71
C SER A 16 3.89 0.80 -11.92
N TYR A 17 2.61 0.99 -12.22
CA TYR A 17 1.53 0.18 -11.64
C TYR A 17 1.64 -1.30 -12.04
N ALA A 18 2.35 -1.58 -13.13
CA ALA A 18 2.53 -2.97 -13.55
C ALA A 18 3.25 -3.82 -12.50
N GLN A 19 4.05 -3.18 -11.66
CA GLN A 19 4.78 -3.89 -10.60
C GLN A 19 4.12 -3.76 -9.22
N LEU A 20 3.00 -3.07 -9.17
CA LEU A 20 2.36 -2.76 -7.90
C LEU A 20 1.93 -4.03 -7.14
N SER A 21 1.47 -5.04 -7.85
CA SER A 21 1.07 -6.30 -7.24
C SER A 21 2.23 -6.95 -6.49
N ALA A 22 3.41 -6.99 -7.10
CA ALA A 22 4.60 -7.54 -6.47
C ALA A 22 5.03 -6.71 -5.26
N VAL A 23 4.87 -5.39 -5.36
CA VAL A 23 5.19 -4.49 -4.24
C VAL A 23 4.24 -4.74 -3.08
N CYS A 24 2.95 -4.91 -3.36
CA CYS A 24 1.96 -5.21 -2.32
C CYS A 24 2.28 -6.53 -1.62
N ASP A 25 2.66 -7.56 -2.39
CA ASP A 25 3.04 -8.86 -1.82
C ASP A 25 4.25 -8.71 -0.90
N THR A 26 5.24 -7.95 -1.32
CA THR A 26 6.43 -7.71 -0.52
C THR A 26 6.08 -6.96 0.77
N ALA A 27 5.23 -5.95 0.67
CA ALA A 27 4.81 -5.18 1.84
C ALA A 27 4.05 -6.06 2.83
N MET A 28 3.14 -6.90 2.33
CA MET A 28 2.38 -7.81 3.17
C MET A 28 3.29 -8.79 3.89
N ARG A 29 4.27 -9.35 3.16
CA ARG A 29 5.24 -10.27 3.74
C ARG A 29 6.06 -9.59 4.84
N TRP A 30 6.46 -8.35 4.60
CA TRP A 30 7.21 -7.59 5.59
C TRP A 30 6.41 -7.43 6.89
N VAL A 31 5.13 -7.11 6.76
CA VAL A 31 4.25 -6.92 7.91
C VAL A 31 4.16 -8.21 8.73
N VAL A 32 3.97 -9.35 8.05
CA VAL A 32 3.86 -10.64 8.72
C VAL A 32 5.18 -11.02 9.40
N GLU A 33 6.30 -10.80 8.71
CA GLU A 33 7.61 -11.14 9.25
C GLU A 33 8.02 -10.24 10.41
N SER A 34 7.47 -9.04 10.46
CA SER A 34 7.74 -8.09 11.54
C SER A 34 6.86 -8.31 12.77
N GLU A 35 6.11 -9.41 12.78
CA GLU A 35 5.28 -9.82 13.91
C GLU A 35 4.08 -8.89 14.18
N TYR A 36 3.71 -8.06 13.23
CA TYR A 36 2.46 -7.32 13.33
C TYR A 36 1.30 -8.23 13.00
N GLU A 37 0.21 -8.07 13.74
CA GLU A 37 -1.02 -8.79 13.42
C GLU A 37 -1.80 -8.04 12.37
N LEU A 38 -2.24 -8.76 11.35
CA LEU A 38 -3.12 -8.19 10.33
C LEU A 38 -4.51 -8.04 10.91
N ARG A 39 -5.12 -6.89 10.66
CA ARG A 39 -6.50 -6.63 11.06
C ARG A 39 -7.42 -7.20 9.99
N ASP A 40 -8.59 -7.65 10.39
CA ASP A 40 -9.57 -8.25 9.47
C ASP A 40 -10.28 -7.16 8.66
N GLU A 41 -9.51 -6.46 7.85
CA GLU A 41 -9.99 -5.42 6.94
C GLU A 41 -9.13 -5.47 5.69
N PRO A 42 -9.68 -5.10 4.53
CA PRO A 42 -8.88 -5.13 3.31
C PRO A 42 -7.81 -4.04 3.30
N MET A 43 -6.66 -4.37 2.72
CA MET A 43 -5.66 -3.36 2.44
C MET A 43 -6.14 -2.49 1.28
N PHE A 44 -5.59 -1.28 1.19
CA PHE A 44 -5.93 -0.40 0.08
C PHE A 44 -4.71 0.41 -0.34
N GLU A 45 -4.79 0.96 -1.55
CA GLU A 45 -3.75 1.80 -2.12
C GLU A 45 -4.31 3.19 -2.33
N LYS A 46 -3.45 4.18 -2.11
CA LYS A 46 -3.80 5.56 -2.40
C LYS A 46 -2.89 6.05 -3.52
N TYR A 47 -3.47 6.42 -4.65
CA TYR A 47 -2.73 6.91 -5.80
C TYR A 47 -2.54 8.41 -5.66
N LEU A 48 -1.28 8.85 -5.66
CA LEU A 48 -0.94 10.24 -5.40
C LEU A 48 -0.83 11.08 -6.65
N ASN A 49 -0.72 10.44 -7.83
CA ASN A 49 -0.60 11.12 -9.10
C ASN A 49 -1.64 10.60 -10.08
N ASP A 50 -1.89 11.40 -11.12
CA ASP A 50 -2.72 10.97 -12.24
C ASP A 50 -1.84 10.23 -13.24
N ALA A 51 -2.13 8.94 -13.45
CA ALA A 51 -1.35 8.10 -14.35
C ALA A 51 -1.37 8.59 -15.79
N ARG A 52 -2.39 9.36 -16.17
CA ARG A 52 -2.49 9.89 -17.54
C ARG A 52 -1.60 11.11 -17.76
N ARG A 53 -1.12 11.74 -16.71
CA ARG A 53 -0.32 12.95 -16.79
C ARG A 53 1.09 12.79 -16.27
N THR A 54 1.37 11.65 -15.64
CA THR A 54 2.62 11.42 -14.95
C THR A 54 3.36 10.28 -15.63
N PRO A 55 4.65 10.44 -15.96
CA PRO A 55 5.43 9.32 -16.48
C PRO A 55 5.42 8.15 -15.49
N GLU A 56 5.46 6.94 -16.03
CA GLU A 56 5.37 5.72 -15.24
C GLU A 56 6.35 5.69 -14.07
N GLU A 57 7.58 6.05 -14.32
CA GLU A 57 8.64 6.00 -13.33
C GLU A 57 8.46 7.04 -12.21
N LYS A 58 7.53 7.96 -12.37
CA LYS A 58 7.24 9.00 -11.40
C LYS A 58 5.90 8.83 -10.70
N LEU A 59 5.16 7.78 -11.03
CA LEU A 59 3.91 7.49 -10.36
C LEU A 59 4.18 7.13 -8.91
N LYS A 60 3.36 7.68 -8.00
CA LYS A 60 3.53 7.49 -6.57
C LYS A 60 2.28 6.84 -6.00
N THR A 61 2.48 5.84 -5.17
CA THR A 61 1.40 5.10 -4.54
C THR A 61 1.74 4.86 -3.08
N GLU A 62 0.76 5.03 -2.22
CA GLU A 62 0.88 4.61 -0.82
C GLU A 62 0.04 3.36 -0.62
N ILE A 63 0.61 2.38 0.06
CA ILE A 63 -0.05 1.11 0.34
C ILE A 63 -0.35 1.07 1.83
N TYR A 64 -1.63 0.91 2.17
CA TYR A 64 -2.09 0.89 3.56
C TYR A 64 -2.51 -0.52 3.92
N ILE A 65 -1.81 -1.12 4.87
CA ILE A 65 -2.12 -2.47 5.35
C ILE A 65 -2.62 -2.35 6.78
N PRO A 66 -3.89 -2.70 7.04
CA PRO A 66 -4.44 -2.60 8.40
C PRO A 66 -3.74 -3.56 9.35
N ILE A 67 -3.34 -3.07 10.49
CA ILE A 67 -2.70 -3.88 11.53
C ILE A 67 -3.33 -3.58 12.88
N ASN A 68 -3.15 -4.47 13.81
CA ASN A 68 -3.62 -4.27 15.18
C ASN A 68 -2.63 -3.47 16.03
#